data_77f2b06ff59753571d81cc83249c422e
#
_entry.id   77f2b06ff59753571d81cc83249c422e
#
_cell.length_a   1.000
_cell.length_b   1.000
_cell.length_c   1.000
_cell.angle_alpha   90.00
_cell.angle_beta   90.00
_cell.angle_gamma   90.00
#
_symmetry.space_group_name_H-M   'P 1'
#
loop_
_entity.id
_entity.type
_entity.pdbx_description
1 polymer ?
#
loop_
_entity_poly.entity_id
_entity_poly.type
_entity_poly.pdbx_seq_one_letter_code
_entity_poly.pdbx_strand_id
1 'polypeptide(L)' 'MDEKQYKELSCKDFRSDCDFTVRAESAAEILEKCRDHACNAHGKCWNSPDADERIRRRIRSVKV' A
#
# COMPACT_ATOMS: atom_id res chain seq x y z
N MET A 1 -15.41 -7.27 -22.93
CA MET A 1 -15.53 -6.71 -21.58
C MET A 1 -14.20 -6.70 -20.90
N ASP A 2 -13.77 -5.56 -20.43
CA ASP A 2 -12.43 -5.42 -19.90
C ASP A 2 -12.40 -5.79 -18.44
N GLU A 3 -11.52 -6.69 -18.09
CA GLU A 3 -11.25 -6.99 -16.71
C GLU A 3 -10.37 -5.89 -16.14
N LYS A 4 -10.84 -5.26 -15.10
CA LYS A 4 -10.02 -4.25 -14.44
C LYS A 4 -9.13 -4.92 -13.42
N GLN A 5 -7.86 -4.58 -13.47
CA GLN A 5 -6.90 -5.03 -12.49
C GLN A 5 -6.58 -3.89 -11.54
N TYR A 6 -6.62 -4.20 -10.28
CA TYR A 6 -6.26 -3.25 -9.24
C TYR A 6 -5.05 -3.74 -8.48
N LYS A 7 -4.34 -2.82 -7.89
CA LYS A 7 -3.28 -3.14 -6.94
C LYS A 7 -3.84 -2.98 -5.54
N GLU A 8 -3.40 -3.85 -4.66
CA GLU A 8 -3.87 -3.85 -3.29
C GLU A 8 -2.71 -4.03 -2.32
N LEU A 9 -2.77 -3.35 -1.21
CA LEU A 9 -1.78 -3.46 -0.14
C LEU A 9 -2.49 -3.49 1.20
N SER A 10 -2.05 -4.39 2.06
CA SER A 10 -2.57 -4.48 3.42
C SER A 10 -1.51 -4.00 4.40
N CYS A 11 -1.87 -3.06 5.25
CA CYS A 11 -0.97 -2.59 6.30
C CYS A 11 -0.63 -3.70 7.29
N LYS A 12 -1.46 -4.72 7.36
CA LYS A 12 -1.23 -5.86 8.23
C LYS A 12 0.07 -6.60 7.90
N ASP A 13 0.55 -6.47 6.68
CA ASP A 13 1.83 -7.03 6.28
C ASP A 13 3.00 -6.36 7.01
N PHE A 14 2.79 -5.16 7.52
CA PHE A 14 3.82 -4.39 8.22
C PHE A 14 3.56 -4.33 9.72
N ARG A 15 2.29 -4.29 10.11
CA ARG A 15 1.88 -4.23 11.51
C ARG A 15 0.68 -5.15 11.69
N SER A 16 0.87 -6.19 12.46
CA SER A 16 -0.14 -7.21 12.64
C SER A 16 -1.42 -6.70 13.32
N ASP A 17 -1.33 -5.57 13.98
CA ASP A 17 -2.47 -4.98 14.69
C ASP A 17 -3.23 -3.94 13.87
N CYS A 18 -2.93 -3.82 12.59
CA CYS A 18 -3.56 -2.83 11.73
C CYS A 18 -4.34 -3.53 10.62
N ASP A 19 -5.62 -3.17 10.47
CA ASP A 19 -6.50 -3.76 9.46
C ASP A 19 -6.64 -2.90 8.22
N PHE A 20 -5.86 -1.84 8.11
CA PHE A 20 -5.96 -0.95 6.97
C PHE A 20 -5.58 -1.64 5.67
N THR A 21 -6.41 -1.48 4.67
CA THR A 21 -6.15 -2.00 3.32
C THR A 21 -6.40 -0.89 2.33
N VAL A 22 -5.53 -0.77 1.34
CA VAL A 22 -5.68 0.22 0.29
C VAL A 22 -5.70 -0.48 -1.06
N ARG A 23 -6.57 0.00 -1.95
CA ARG A 23 -6.69 -0.51 -3.30
C ARG A 23 -6.70 0.65 -4.27
N ALA A 24 -5.95 0.52 -5.35
CA ALA A 24 -5.86 1.55 -6.36
C ALA A 24 -5.48 0.94 -7.70
N GLU A 25 -5.59 1.72 -8.75
CA GLU A 25 -5.29 1.23 -10.09
C GLU A 25 -3.79 1.16 -10.37
N SER A 26 -2.99 1.91 -9.63
CA SER A 26 -1.56 1.93 -9.85
C SER A 26 -0.80 1.78 -8.55
N ALA A 27 0.41 1.26 -8.65
CA ALA A 27 1.28 1.10 -7.49
C ALA A 27 1.67 2.45 -6.90
N ALA A 28 1.82 3.47 -7.74
CA ALA A 28 2.18 4.81 -7.27
C ALA A 28 1.12 5.37 -6.32
N GLU A 29 -0.14 5.18 -6.64
CA GLU A 29 -1.22 5.62 -5.76
C GLU A 29 -1.21 4.87 -4.44
N ILE A 30 -0.94 3.58 -4.50
CA ILE A 30 -0.87 2.77 -3.28
C ILE A 30 0.28 3.22 -2.39
N LEU A 31 1.43 3.52 -2.98
CA LEU A 31 2.58 4.01 -2.24
C LEU A 31 2.24 5.29 -1.49
N GLU A 32 1.60 6.21 -2.19
CA GLU A 32 1.23 7.49 -1.60
C GLU A 32 0.26 7.30 -0.45
N LYS A 33 -0.78 6.51 -0.65
CA LYS A 33 -1.78 6.27 0.37
C LYS A 33 -1.21 5.52 1.57
N CYS A 34 -0.33 4.56 1.31
CA CYS A 34 0.29 3.78 2.37
C CYS A 34 1.21 4.65 3.23
N ARG A 35 2.00 5.51 2.60
CA ARG A 35 2.87 6.42 3.34
C ARG A 35 2.07 7.40 4.18
N ASP A 36 0.99 7.91 3.60
CA ASP A 36 0.11 8.82 4.29
C ASP A 36 -0.51 8.17 5.52
N HIS A 37 -0.98 6.95 5.35
CA HIS A 37 -1.55 6.18 6.44
C HIS A 37 -0.51 5.92 7.54
N ALA A 38 0.68 5.48 7.16
CA ALA A 38 1.71 5.18 8.15
C ALA A 38 2.12 6.42 8.93
N CYS A 39 2.20 7.55 8.25
CA CYS A 39 2.56 8.79 8.88
C CYS A 39 1.49 9.26 9.87
N ASN A 40 0.22 9.20 9.47
CA ASN A 40 -0.88 9.70 10.29
C ASN A 40 -1.31 8.74 11.38
N ALA A 41 -1.34 7.46 11.07
CA ALA A 41 -1.85 6.47 12.01
C ALA A 41 -0.77 5.89 12.91
N HIS A 42 0.44 5.74 12.41
CA HIS A 42 1.51 5.07 13.14
C HIS A 42 2.71 5.96 13.44
N GLY A 43 2.64 7.22 13.05
CA GLY A 43 3.73 8.14 13.27
C GLY A 43 5.00 7.84 12.49
N LYS A 44 4.89 7.03 11.44
CA LYS A 44 6.02 6.63 10.63
C LYS A 44 5.96 7.28 9.27
N CYS A 45 6.58 8.44 9.17
CA CYS A 45 6.59 9.18 7.92
C CYS A 45 7.80 8.75 7.09
N TRP A 46 7.60 7.74 6.29
CA TRP A 46 8.66 7.20 5.45
C TRP A 46 8.91 8.12 4.26
N ASN A 47 10.17 8.38 4.03
CA ASN A 47 10.57 9.32 2.99
C ASN A 47 11.83 8.85 2.27
N SER A 48 12.01 7.54 2.16
CA SER A 48 13.22 6.98 1.57
C SER A 48 12.86 5.96 0.48
N PRO A 49 13.77 5.78 -0.50
CA PRO A 49 13.58 4.76 -1.54
C PRO A 49 13.46 3.35 -0.97
N ASP A 50 14.13 3.07 0.14
CA ASP A 50 14.06 1.75 0.76
C ASP A 50 12.66 1.46 1.28
N ALA A 51 12.00 2.44 1.85
CA ALA A 51 10.63 2.27 2.33
C ALA A 51 9.69 2.02 1.17
N ASP A 52 9.85 2.75 0.06
CA ASP A 52 9.03 2.56 -1.13
C ASP A 52 9.19 1.15 -1.67
N GLU A 53 10.41 0.64 -1.69
CA GLU A 53 10.65 -0.70 -2.19
C GLU A 53 9.99 -1.76 -1.33
N ARG A 54 10.04 -1.60 -0.01
CA ARG A 54 9.38 -2.51 0.91
C ARG A 54 7.89 -2.55 0.68
N ILE A 55 7.30 -1.39 0.46
CA ILE A 55 5.87 -1.30 0.19
C ILE A 55 5.54 -1.98 -1.12
N ARG A 56 6.33 -1.73 -2.16
CA ARG A 56 6.09 -2.34 -3.47
C ARG A 56 6.11 -3.85 -3.44
N ARG A 57 6.97 -4.43 -2.62
CA ARG A 57 7.06 -5.88 -2.51
C ARG A 57 5.80 -6.50 -1.91
N ARG A 58 5.03 -5.73 -1.19
CA ARG A 58 3.80 -6.22 -0.57
C ARG A 58 2.56 -5.94 -1.40
N ILE A 59 2.69 -5.13 -2.44
CA ILE A 59 1.58 -4.83 -3.33
C ILE A 59 1.27 -6.06 -4.18
N ARG A 60 -0.01 -6.40 -4.24
CA ARG A 60 -0.45 -7.53 -5.04
C ARG A 60 -1.47 -7.07 -6.06
N SER A 61 -1.59 -7.82 -7.14
CA SER A 61 -2.57 -7.54 -8.17
C SER A 61 -3.86 -8.27 -7.86
N VAL A 62 -4.97 -7.56 -7.98
CA VAL A 62 -6.29 -8.11 -7.72
C VAL A 62 -7.14 -7.91 -8.96
N LYS A 63 -7.79 -8.96 -9.41
CA LYS A 63 -8.73 -8.86 -10.52
C LYS A 63 -10.13 -8.68 -9.96
N VAL A 64 -10.87 -7.79 -10.58
CA VAL A 64 -12.24 -7.49 -10.19
C VAL A 64 -13.22 -7.91 -11.28
#